data_d88b43aa4a25a6509dfc14ef33bb8f6b
#
_entry.id   d88b43aa4a25a6509dfc14ef33bb8f6b
#
_cell.length_a   1.000
_cell.length_b   1.000
_cell.length_c   1.000
_cell.angle_alpha   90.00
_cell.angle_beta   90.00
_cell.angle_gamma   90.00
#
_symmetry.space_group_name_H-M   'P 1'
#
loop_
_entity.id
_entity.type
_entity.pdbx_description
1 polymer ?
#
loop_
_entity_poly.entity_id
_entity_poly.type
_entity_poly.pdbx_seq_one_letter_code
_entity_poly.pdbx_strand_id
1 'polypeptide(L)'
;GVKVADFLRHAVSNVRNPDRKEGEGLIGMREFRKEIRERMTELGMDQEFARRYLNEGFSGGEKKRMEILQLAMLQPRFAILDETDSGLDSDAVRVVSEGLAKLSGPQMGVLIITHHERLLEFNPPQYTHVMLGGRIVETGDASLAHELHANGYAEVRARHPQAAAETQPTETATA
;
A
#
# COMPACT_ATOMS: atom_id res chain seq x y z
N GLY A 1 -0.33 -14.52 20.10
CA GLY A 1 0.01 -13.78 18.89
C GLY A 1 1.39 -14.12 18.36
N VAL A 2 1.69 -13.71 17.13
CA VAL A 2 3.01 -13.85 16.49
C VAL A 2 3.71 -12.51 16.55
N LYS A 3 5.00 -12.48 16.88
CA LYS A 3 5.78 -11.24 16.86
C LYS A 3 6.05 -10.78 15.42
N VAL A 4 6.15 -9.45 15.23
CA VAL A 4 6.47 -8.83 13.92
C VAL A 4 7.72 -9.46 13.29
N ALA A 5 8.81 -9.60 14.07
CA ALA A 5 10.04 -10.18 13.55
C ALA A 5 9.88 -11.65 13.12
N ASP A 6 9.14 -12.45 13.89
CA ASP A 6 8.94 -13.87 13.57
C ASP A 6 8.06 -14.01 12.31
N PHE A 7 6.98 -13.24 12.22
CA PHE A 7 6.13 -13.16 11.03
C PHE A 7 6.94 -12.81 9.78
N LEU A 8 7.69 -11.69 9.83
CA LEU A 8 8.47 -11.23 8.68
C LEU A 8 9.56 -12.23 8.30
N ARG A 9 10.22 -12.88 9.27
CA ARG A 9 11.23 -13.88 8.96
C ARG A 9 10.65 -15.07 8.20
N HIS A 10 9.48 -15.55 8.59
CA HIS A 10 8.78 -16.60 7.88
C HIS A 10 8.37 -16.17 6.45
N ALA A 11 7.76 -14.98 6.34
CA ALA A 11 7.32 -14.44 5.07
C ALA A 11 8.49 -14.26 4.08
N VAL A 12 9.58 -13.62 4.51
CA VAL A 12 10.79 -13.40 3.70
C VAL A 12 11.42 -14.74 3.29
N SER A 13 11.50 -15.71 4.20
CA SER A 13 12.07 -17.03 3.90
C SER A 13 11.28 -17.76 2.81
N ASN A 14 9.96 -17.68 2.84
CA ASN A 14 9.11 -18.31 1.84
C ASN A 14 9.14 -17.58 0.49
N VAL A 15 9.19 -16.26 0.49
CA VAL A 15 9.27 -15.47 -0.76
C VAL A 15 10.61 -15.66 -1.46
N ARG A 16 11.72 -15.69 -0.70
CA ARG A 16 13.06 -15.89 -1.27
C ARG A 16 13.37 -17.33 -1.68
N ASN A 17 12.72 -18.30 -1.06
CA ASN A 17 12.81 -19.71 -1.40
C ASN A 17 11.40 -20.31 -1.51
N PRO A 18 10.71 -20.12 -2.64
CA PRO A 18 9.34 -20.61 -2.83
C PRO A 18 9.24 -22.15 -2.82
N ASP A 19 10.33 -22.84 -3.12
CA ASP A 19 10.38 -24.31 -3.11
C ASP A 19 10.74 -24.89 -1.73
N ARG A 20 10.86 -24.03 -0.72
CA ARG A 20 11.18 -24.43 0.65
C ARG A 20 10.14 -25.40 1.21
N LYS A 21 10.59 -26.56 1.66
CA LYS A 21 9.73 -27.59 2.25
C LYS A 21 9.46 -27.30 3.74
N GLU A 22 8.36 -27.84 4.23
CA GLU A 22 8.05 -27.82 5.65
C GLU A 22 9.18 -28.51 6.44
N GLY A 23 9.68 -27.84 7.50
CA GLY A 23 10.82 -28.31 8.29
C GLY A 23 12.20 -27.83 7.82
N GLU A 24 12.33 -27.24 6.63
CA GLU A 24 13.57 -26.59 6.22
C GLU A 24 13.80 -25.28 6.96
N GLY A 25 15.07 -24.97 7.24
CA GLY A 25 15.46 -23.77 8.00
C GLY A 25 15.02 -22.47 7.35
N LEU A 26 14.66 -21.49 8.19
CA LEU A 26 14.42 -20.13 7.77
C LEU A 26 15.73 -19.41 7.46
N ILE A 27 15.66 -18.25 6.78
CA ILE A 27 16.79 -17.33 6.60
C ILE A 27 17.57 -17.18 7.92
N GLY A 28 18.92 -17.10 7.86
CA GLY A 28 19.79 -17.02 9.00
C GLY A 28 19.38 -15.87 9.96
N MET A 29 19.27 -16.17 11.26
CA MET A 29 18.80 -15.18 12.25
C MET A 29 19.65 -13.91 12.28
N ARG A 30 20.97 -14.04 12.09
CA ARG A 30 21.90 -12.90 12.10
C ARG A 30 21.68 -11.99 10.88
N GLU A 31 21.51 -12.59 9.71
CA GLU A 31 21.23 -11.89 8.45
C GLU A 31 19.88 -11.18 8.53
N PHE A 32 18.84 -11.89 8.91
CA PHE A 32 17.51 -11.33 9.07
C PHE A 32 17.46 -10.16 10.06
N ARG A 33 18.13 -10.30 11.23
CA ARG A 33 18.16 -9.21 12.23
C ARG A 33 18.90 -7.97 11.74
N LYS A 34 19.92 -8.15 10.92
CA LYS A 34 20.61 -7.02 10.30
C LYS A 34 19.65 -6.31 9.33
N GLU A 35 19.05 -7.05 8.42
CA GLU A 35 18.18 -6.51 7.38
C GLU A 35 16.95 -5.79 7.97
N ILE A 36 16.20 -6.41 8.87
CA ILE A 36 15.03 -5.77 9.46
C ILE A 36 15.39 -4.48 10.20
N ARG A 37 16.54 -4.45 10.88
CA ARG A 37 17.02 -3.24 11.56
C ARG A 37 17.32 -2.12 10.57
N GLU A 38 17.97 -2.43 9.46
CA GLU A 38 18.29 -1.48 8.40
C GLU A 38 17.00 -0.91 7.80
N ARG A 39 16.05 -1.76 7.42
CA ARG A 39 14.77 -1.33 6.87
C ARG A 39 13.95 -0.48 7.85
N MET A 40 13.89 -0.87 9.11
CA MET A 40 13.21 -0.06 10.13
C MET A 40 13.85 1.31 10.32
N THR A 41 15.18 1.39 10.27
CA THR A 41 15.91 2.67 10.33
C THR A 41 15.59 3.55 9.12
N GLU A 42 15.61 2.99 7.90
CA GLU A 42 15.25 3.70 6.66
C GLU A 42 13.82 4.26 6.68
N LEU A 43 12.90 3.55 7.33
CA LEU A 43 11.50 3.93 7.49
C LEU A 43 11.23 4.79 8.74
N GLY A 44 12.26 5.13 9.52
CA GLY A 44 12.10 5.90 10.75
C GLY A 44 11.27 5.18 11.82
N MET A 45 11.30 3.85 11.84
CA MET A 45 10.56 3.03 12.80
C MET A 45 11.42 2.68 14.03
N ASP A 46 10.78 2.69 15.22
CA ASP A 46 11.42 2.23 16.45
C ASP A 46 11.74 0.74 16.36
N GLN A 47 12.97 0.36 16.73
CA GLN A 47 13.46 -1.01 16.70
C GLN A 47 12.69 -1.95 17.65
N GLU A 48 12.09 -1.43 18.72
CA GLU A 48 11.25 -2.22 19.63
C GLU A 48 9.96 -2.72 18.94
N PHE A 49 9.54 -2.07 17.84
CA PHE A 49 8.37 -2.49 17.07
C PHE A 49 8.49 -3.94 16.56
N ALA A 50 9.69 -4.40 16.21
CA ALA A 50 9.95 -5.78 15.78
C ALA A 50 9.62 -6.83 16.84
N ARG A 51 9.62 -6.45 18.13
CA ARG A 51 9.36 -7.34 19.26
C ARG A 51 7.88 -7.40 19.65
N ARG A 52 7.06 -6.46 19.19
CA ARG A 52 5.62 -6.41 19.47
C ARG A 52 4.89 -7.53 18.74
N TYR A 53 3.73 -7.90 19.26
CA TYR A 53 2.82 -8.81 18.57
C TYR A 53 2.17 -8.13 17.39
N LEU A 54 2.09 -8.85 16.27
CA LEU A 54 1.54 -8.34 15.00
C LEU A 54 0.10 -7.89 15.20
N ASN A 55 -0.16 -6.63 14.82
CA ASN A 55 -1.47 -5.98 14.90
C ASN A 55 -2.08 -5.83 16.29
N GLU A 56 -1.41 -6.28 17.34
CA GLU A 56 -1.94 -6.17 18.71
C GLU A 56 -1.58 -4.80 19.30
N GLY A 57 -2.62 -4.01 19.60
CA GLY A 57 -2.45 -2.66 20.12
C GLY A 57 -1.78 -1.68 19.18
N PHE A 58 -1.76 -1.94 17.87
CA PHE A 58 -1.24 -0.99 16.87
C PHE A 58 -2.24 0.13 16.63
N SER A 59 -1.75 1.36 16.63
CA SER A 59 -2.47 2.50 16.08
C SER A 59 -2.67 2.35 14.56
N GLY A 60 -3.57 3.13 13.95
CA GLY A 60 -3.75 3.17 12.51
C GLY A 60 -2.43 3.41 11.77
N GLY A 61 -1.68 4.42 12.18
CA GLY A 61 -0.37 4.75 11.61
C GLY A 61 0.68 3.64 11.77
N GLU A 62 0.69 2.93 12.91
CA GLU A 62 1.59 1.80 13.12
C GLU A 62 1.25 0.61 12.19
N LYS A 63 -0.04 0.34 11.96
CA LYS A 63 -0.47 -0.69 11.00
C LYS A 63 0.04 -0.36 9.59
N LYS A 64 -0.10 0.88 9.15
CA LYS A 64 0.36 1.31 7.82
C LYS A 64 1.88 1.30 7.69
N ARG A 65 2.63 1.71 8.71
CA ARG A 65 4.10 1.54 8.74
C ARG A 65 4.50 0.07 8.67
N MET A 66 3.73 -0.82 9.31
CA MET A 66 3.96 -2.27 9.21
C MET A 66 3.73 -2.78 7.78
N GLU A 67 2.73 -2.28 7.05
CA GLU A 67 2.50 -2.60 5.63
C GLU A 67 3.71 -2.18 4.77
N ILE A 68 4.24 -0.98 4.98
CA ILE A 68 5.45 -0.51 4.28
C ILE A 68 6.69 -1.31 4.69
N LEU A 69 6.84 -1.68 5.96
CA LEU A 69 7.92 -2.55 6.39
C LEU A 69 7.84 -3.94 5.72
N GLN A 70 6.64 -4.50 5.59
CA GLN A 70 6.44 -5.75 4.83
C GLN A 70 6.91 -5.59 3.38
N LEU A 71 6.51 -4.50 2.70
CA LEU A 71 6.93 -4.20 1.34
C LEU A 71 8.46 -4.12 1.23
N ALA A 72 9.11 -3.41 2.18
CA ALA A 72 10.57 -3.25 2.23
C ALA A 72 11.32 -4.57 2.43
N MET A 73 10.76 -5.47 3.24
CA MET A 73 11.36 -6.77 3.54
C MET A 73 11.12 -7.81 2.46
N LEU A 74 9.91 -7.84 1.88
CA LEU A 74 9.52 -8.83 0.88
C LEU A 74 10.05 -8.49 -0.52
N GLN A 75 10.25 -7.23 -0.83
CA GLN A 75 10.75 -6.73 -2.13
C GLN A 75 10.01 -7.38 -3.32
N PRO A 76 8.68 -7.30 -3.40
CA PRO A 76 7.91 -7.95 -4.44
C PRO A 76 8.19 -7.29 -5.79
N ARG A 77 8.01 -8.04 -6.88
CA ARG A 77 8.06 -7.51 -8.24
C ARG A 77 6.83 -6.66 -8.58
N PHE A 78 5.72 -6.89 -7.86
CA PHE A 78 4.48 -6.15 -8.01
C PHE A 78 3.78 -5.99 -6.66
N ALA A 79 3.33 -4.78 -6.35
CA ALA A 79 2.60 -4.46 -5.13
C ALA A 79 1.24 -3.82 -5.46
N ILE A 80 0.21 -4.20 -4.70
CA ILE A 80 -1.11 -3.56 -4.72
C ILE A 80 -1.30 -2.90 -3.36
N LEU A 81 -1.53 -1.59 -3.38
CA LEU A 81 -1.74 -0.76 -2.21
C LEU A 81 -3.17 -0.23 -2.24
N ASP A 82 -4.03 -0.82 -1.43
CA ASP A 82 -5.45 -0.50 -1.36
C ASP A 82 -5.72 0.38 -0.15
N GLU A 83 -6.02 1.68 -0.39
CA GLU A 83 -6.28 2.69 0.62
C GLU A 83 -5.26 2.69 1.78
N THR A 84 -3.97 2.56 1.46
CA THR A 84 -2.87 2.48 2.45
C THR A 84 -2.74 3.77 3.27
N ASP A 85 -3.34 4.85 2.83
CA ASP A 85 -3.38 6.18 3.43
C ASP A 85 -4.70 6.47 4.19
N SER A 86 -5.68 5.59 4.12
CA SER A 86 -6.98 5.76 4.79
C SER A 86 -6.85 5.77 6.32
N GLY A 87 -7.51 6.74 6.96
CA GLY A 87 -7.52 6.88 8.42
C GLY A 87 -6.20 7.35 9.04
N LEU A 88 -5.28 7.87 8.24
CA LEU A 88 -4.02 8.44 8.70
C LEU A 88 -4.11 9.96 8.87
N ASP A 89 -3.39 10.48 9.86
CA ASP A 89 -3.09 11.90 9.92
C ASP A 89 -2.05 12.31 8.84
N SER A 90 -1.90 13.61 8.63
CA SER A 90 -1.02 14.16 7.61
C SER A 90 0.45 13.74 7.74
N ASP A 91 0.94 13.54 8.95
CA ASP A 91 2.33 13.15 9.19
C ASP A 91 2.52 11.66 8.89
N ALA A 92 1.56 10.81 9.25
CA ALA A 92 1.59 9.40 8.93
C ALA A 92 1.47 9.15 7.41
N VAL A 93 0.61 9.89 6.70
CA VAL A 93 0.53 9.82 5.21
C VAL A 93 1.89 10.15 4.60
N ARG A 94 2.56 11.22 5.07
CA ARG A 94 3.89 11.60 4.57
C ARG A 94 4.91 10.48 4.77
N VAL A 95 4.99 9.90 5.96
CA VAL A 95 5.92 8.79 6.27
C VAL A 95 5.70 7.58 5.37
N VAL A 96 4.43 7.20 5.16
CA VAL A 96 4.04 6.09 4.26
C VAL A 96 4.44 6.42 2.83
N SER A 97 4.15 7.64 2.35
CA SER A 97 4.44 8.09 0.99
C SER A 97 5.94 8.15 0.70
N GLU A 98 6.73 8.71 1.61
CA GLU A 98 8.19 8.74 1.51
C GLU A 98 8.80 7.33 1.56
N GLY A 99 8.24 6.46 2.41
CA GLY A 99 8.65 5.05 2.48
C GLY A 99 8.40 4.33 1.17
N LEU A 100 7.22 4.51 0.58
CA LEU A 100 6.87 3.94 -0.71
C LEU A 100 7.79 4.48 -1.83
N ALA A 101 8.01 5.79 -1.89
CA ALA A 101 8.89 6.41 -2.89
C ALA A 101 10.32 5.86 -2.85
N LYS A 102 10.86 5.58 -1.65
CA LYS A 102 12.18 4.95 -1.48
C LYS A 102 12.24 3.51 -1.98
N LEU A 103 11.12 2.78 -1.89
CA LEU A 103 11.03 1.37 -2.27
C LEU A 103 10.66 1.19 -3.73
N SER A 104 9.89 2.13 -4.29
CA SER A 104 9.49 2.12 -5.69
C SER A 104 10.68 2.33 -6.62
N GLY A 105 10.75 1.55 -7.69
CA GLY A 105 11.84 1.65 -8.66
C GLY A 105 11.57 0.77 -9.89
N PRO A 106 12.49 0.73 -10.85
CA PRO A 106 12.27 0.03 -12.13
C PRO A 106 12.06 -1.48 -11.99
N GLN A 107 12.36 -2.03 -10.81
CA GLN A 107 12.19 -3.47 -10.54
C GLN A 107 10.86 -3.80 -9.86
N MET A 108 10.05 -2.81 -9.46
CA MET A 108 8.80 -3.02 -8.76
C MET A 108 7.65 -2.25 -9.41
N GLY A 109 6.68 -2.95 -9.97
CA GLY A 109 5.41 -2.36 -10.37
C GLY A 109 4.54 -2.08 -9.14
N VAL A 110 3.89 -0.91 -9.10
CA VAL A 110 3.00 -0.55 -7.99
C VAL A 110 1.65 -0.13 -8.54
N LEU A 111 0.58 -0.75 -8.05
CA LEU A 111 -0.80 -0.31 -8.24
C LEU A 111 -1.29 0.33 -6.94
N ILE A 112 -1.66 1.59 -7.00
CA ILE A 112 -2.17 2.34 -5.85
C ILE A 112 -3.66 2.61 -6.06
N ILE A 113 -4.49 2.25 -5.08
CA ILE A 113 -5.89 2.65 -5.01
C ILE A 113 -5.97 3.65 -3.87
N THR A 114 -6.28 4.89 -4.18
CA THR A 114 -6.35 5.99 -3.20
C THR A 114 -7.30 7.09 -3.65
N HIS A 115 -7.82 7.82 -2.69
CA HIS A 115 -8.56 9.07 -2.89
C HIS A 115 -7.80 10.28 -2.30
N HIS A 116 -6.56 10.09 -1.84
CA HIS A 116 -5.72 11.13 -1.24
C HIS A 116 -4.62 11.61 -2.18
N GLU A 117 -4.63 12.90 -2.51
CA GLU A 117 -3.64 13.51 -3.38
C GLU A 117 -2.21 13.43 -2.82
N ARG A 118 -2.06 13.60 -1.51
CA ARG A 118 -0.74 13.61 -0.85
C ARG A 118 0.11 12.36 -1.14
N LEU A 119 -0.52 11.19 -1.25
CA LEU A 119 0.21 9.98 -1.62
C LEU A 119 0.78 10.09 -3.03
N LEU A 120 0.03 10.73 -3.94
CA LEU A 120 0.40 10.90 -5.35
C LEU A 120 1.42 12.02 -5.55
N GLU A 121 1.48 13.04 -4.68
CA GLU A 121 2.52 14.07 -4.71
C GLU A 121 3.92 13.50 -4.53
N PHE A 122 4.08 12.54 -3.59
CA PHE A 122 5.34 11.85 -3.35
C PHE A 122 5.60 10.71 -4.33
N ASN A 123 4.53 10.15 -4.92
CA ASN A 123 4.57 9.00 -5.81
C ASN A 123 3.77 9.29 -7.08
N PRO A 124 4.22 10.21 -7.95
CA PRO A 124 3.49 10.57 -9.15
C PRO A 124 3.29 9.33 -10.04
N PRO A 125 2.04 9.01 -10.41
CA PRO A 125 1.76 7.82 -11.19
C PRO A 125 2.20 8.01 -12.65
N GLN A 126 2.68 6.93 -13.27
CA GLN A 126 2.91 6.89 -14.72
C GLN A 126 1.59 6.77 -15.48
N TYR A 127 0.62 6.08 -14.89
CA TYR A 127 -0.71 5.88 -15.44
C TYR A 127 -1.76 6.09 -14.35
N THR A 128 -2.80 6.84 -14.69
CA THR A 128 -3.98 7.05 -13.85
C THR A 128 -5.19 6.43 -14.54
N HIS A 129 -5.93 5.61 -13.81
CA HIS A 129 -7.16 4.99 -14.29
C HIS A 129 -8.33 5.45 -13.44
N VAL A 130 -9.35 6.00 -14.08
CA VAL A 130 -10.60 6.40 -13.40
C VAL A 130 -11.61 5.28 -13.53
N MET A 131 -12.14 4.85 -12.39
CA MET A 131 -13.13 3.79 -12.33
C MET A 131 -14.50 4.34 -11.91
N LEU A 132 -15.53 4.05 -12.69
CA LEU A 132 -16.93 4.31 -12.38
C LEU A 132 -17.77 3.07 -12.67
N GLY A 133 -18.69 2.72 -11.78
CA GLY A 133 -19.57 1.56 -11.98
C GLY A 133 -18.81 0.25 -12.22
N GLY A 134 -17.64 0.07 -11.58
CA GLY A 134 -16.79 -1.12 -11.76
C GLY A 134 -16.03 -1.18 -13.09
N ARG A 135 -16.05 -0.11 -13.91
CA ARG A 135 -15.36 -0.04 -15.22
C ARG A 135 -14.34 1.07 -15.24
N ILE A 136 -13.19 0.83 -15.88
CA ILE A 136 -12.23 1.89 -16.20
C ILE A 136 -12.82 2.72 -17.34
N VAL A 137 -13.12 3.99 -17.07
CA VAL A 137 -13.76 4.92 -18.02
C VAL A 137 -12.77 5.88 -18.65
N GLU A 138 -11.70 6.22 -17.96
CA GLU A 138 -10.63 7.08 -18.47
C GLU A 138 -9.27 6.54 -18.04
N THR A 139 -8.26 6.83 -18.86
CA THR A 139 -6.85 6.52 -18.58
C THR A 139 -6.01 7.71 -19.02
N GLY A 140 -5.13 8.17 -18.17
CA GLY A 140 -4.20 9.26 -18.41
C GLY A 140 -2.92 9.11 -17.59
N ASP A 141 -2.18 10.17 -17.47
CA ASP A 141 -0.98 10.29 -16.64
C ASP A 141 -1.28 10.96 -15.28
N ALA A 142 -0.25 11.48 -14.61
CA ALA A 142 -0.39 12.17 -13.33
C ALA A 142 -1.31 13.42 -13.42
N SER A 143 -1.43 14.07 -14.60
CA SER A 143 -2.28 15.24 -14.75
C SER A 143 -3.76 14.91 -14.55
N LEU A 144 -4.20 13.73 -14.99
CA LEU A 144 -5.56 13.24 -14.77
C LEU A 144 -5.85 13.05 -13.26
N ALA A 145 -4.88 12.57 -12.47
CA ALA A 145 -5.04 12.45 -11.03
C ALA A 145 -5.21 13.82 -10.36
N HIS A 146 -4.42 14.81 -10.75
CA HIS A 146 -4.53 16.18 -10.26
C HIS A 146 -5.86 16.85 -10.66
N GLU A 147 -6.31 16.66 -11.90
CA GLU A 147 -7.61 17.15 -12.37
C GLU A 147 -8.76 16.60 -11.52
N LEU A 148 -8.75 15.29 -11.29
CA LEU A 148 -9.76 14.62 -10.46
C LEU A 148 -9.78 15.14 -9.03
N HIS A 149 -8.60 15.40 -8.46
CA HIS A 149 -8.52 15.95 -7.12
C HIS A 149 -9.05 17.40 -7.05
N ALA A 150 -8.67 18.24 -8.01
CA ALA A 150 -9.08 19.64 -8.05
C ALA A 150 -10.59 19.83 -8.33
N ASN A 151 -11.13 19.06 -9.29
CA ASN A 151 -12.49 19.25 -9.82
C ASN A 151 -13.49 18.19 -9.34
N GLY A 152 -13.01 17.14 -8.69
CA GLY A 152 -13.82 15.98 -8.30
C GLY A 152 -14.30 15.15 -9.50
N TYR A 153 -15.23 14.25 -9.25
CA TYR A 153 -15.73 13.30 -10.24
C TYR A 153 -16.91 13.83 -11.10
N ALA A 154 -17.36 15.07 -10.88
CA ALA A 154 -18.57 15.61 -11.56
C ALA A 154 -18.42 15.64 -13.08
N GLU A 155 -17.29 16.13 -13.57
CA GLU A 155 -17.02 16.21 -15.01
C GLU A 155 -16.84 14.82 -15.64
N VAL A 156 -16.16 13.91 -14.96
CA VAL A 156 -16.01 12.52 -15.43
C VAL A 156 -17.37 11.83 -15.53
N ARG A 157 -18.23 12.00 -14.52
CA ARG A 157 -19.60 11.46 -14.56
C ARG A 157 -20.42 12.03 -15.70
N ALA A 158 -20.26 13.32 -16.00
CA ALA A 158 -20.94 13.97 -17.13
C ALA A 158 -20.48 13.42 -18.50
N ARG A 159 -19.18 13.12 -18.62
CA ARG A 159 -18.62 12.49 -19.84
C ARG A 159 -19.02 11.00 -19.99
N HIS A 160 -19.30 10.31 -18.86
CA HIS A 160 -19.61 8.87 -18.82
C HIS A 160 -20.94 8.56 -18.10
N PRO A 161 -22.10 9.06 -18.59
CA PRO A 161 -23.38 8.98 -17.87
C PRO A 161 -23.86 7.54 -17.63
N GLN A 162 -23.55 6.61 -18.53
CA GLN A 162 -23.95 5.21 -18.38
C GLN A 162 -23.24 4.53 -17.19
N ALA A 163 -21.91 4.72 -17.09
CA ALA A 163 -21.12 4.19 -15.99
C ALA A 163 -21.47 4.89 -14.65
N ALA A 164 -21.81 6.17 -14.70
CA ALA A 164 -22.26 6.93 -13.54
C ALA A 164 -23.60 6.44 -12.99
N ALA A 165 -24.54 6.01 -13.83
CA ALA A 165 -25.83 5.46 -13.43
C ALA A 165 -25.68 4.11 -12.70
N GLU A 166 -24.70 3.29 -13.08
CA GLU A 166 -24.40 2.00 -12.41
C GLU A 166 -23.79 2.17 -11.01
N THR A 167 -23.30 3.38 -10.68
CA THR A 167 -22.65 3.68 -9.39
C THR A 167 -23.67 4.11 -8.31
N GLN A 168 -24.89 4.47 -8.68
CA GLN A 168 -25.93 4.79 -7.71
C GLN A 168 -26.42 3.51 -7.03
N PRO A 169 -26.46 3.44 -5.68
CA PRO A 169 -27.12 2.31 -5.02
C PRO A 169 -28.56 2.28 -5.52
N THR A 170 -28.99 1.14 -6.05
CA THR A 170 -30.40 0.88 -6.25
C THR A 170 -31.06 1.00 -4.88
N GLU A 171 -31.76 2.10 -4.61
CA GLU A 171 -32.73 2.17 -3.54
C GLU A 171 -33.74 1.06 -3.82
N THR A 172 -33.52 -0.09 -3.20
CA THR A 172 -34.54 -1.11 -3.11
C THR A 172 -35.70 -0.49 -2.35
N ALA A 173 -36.70 -0.06 -3.12
CA ALA A 173 -37.98 0.32 -2.60
C ALA A 173 -38.49 -0.81 -1.69
N THR A 174 -38.39 -0.60 -0.38
CA THR A 174 -39.13 -1.37 0.60
C THR A 174 -40.55 -0.85 0.54
N ALA A 175 -41.41 -1.63 -0.10
CA ALA A 175 -42.87 -1.51 0.04
C ALA A 175 -43.34 -2.29 1.27
#